data_249de6d8414d864ae828c65ce64be366
#
_entry.id   249de6d8414d864ae828c65ce64be366
#
_cell.length_a   1.000
_cell.length_b   1.000
_cell.length_c   1.000
_cell.angle_alpha   90.00
_cell.angle_beta   90.00
_cell.angle_gamma   90.00
#
_symmetry.space_group_name_H-M   'P 1'
#
loop_
_entity.id
_entity.type
_entity.pdbx_description
1 polymer ?
#
loop_
_entity_poly.entity_id
_entity_poly.type
_entity_poly.pdbx_seq_one_letter_code
_entity_poly.pdbx_strand_id
1 'polypeptide(L)'
;MAYFLKHWSGPAFIQRKRRQPGLVIEKDKEDMRIGSYNLRRAKLDQDSLENNWQLREPRLLASFQDNDFDICGVQEVDEEQQHSLPTLLAQRGLEYDSHFFSPYADDGNGSKAHGLLWKKSRFTQVGQAHHFWISDPPEKKQYNDTVPSMKKNFIRGGFCLTLQEKDGQKLFVMVTHAPLNKEQHARNAHIFEQMEKKYNPQKYPSFFLGDFNANEDDACSRMYRSYWADSYHAFDGHPQARKGPEGSFNAWRMPAPPQAYRIDFIYFREEGIVPQAYVCNNRMYDGGYPSDHFPVYIDCKLREQT
;
A
#
# COMPACT_ATOMS: atom_id res chain seq x y z
N MET A 1 -32.07 -37.26 -50.02
CA MET A 1 -30.66 -37.52 -50.33
C MET A 1 -29.82 -36.81 -49.25
N ALA A 2 -29.38 -37.60 -48.25
CA ALA A 2 -28.74 -37.15 -47.07
C ALA A 2 -27.22 -37.03 -47.29
N TYR A 3 -26.59 -35.97 -46.85
CA TYR A 3 -25.15 -35.91 -46.72
C TYR A 3 -24.77 -35.60 -45.27
N PHE A 4 -24.11 -36.58 -44.68
CA PHE A 4 -23.47 -36.55 -43.39
C PHE A 4 -22.23 -35.63 -43.42
N LEU A 5 -22.15 -34.65 -42.51
CA LEU A 5 -20.88 -34.00 -42.18
C LEU A 5 -20.44 -34.45 -40.76
N LYS A 6 -19.33 -35.18 -40.74
CA LYS A 6 -18.65 -35.67 -39.58
C LYS A 6 -18.06 -34.50 -38.77
N HIS A 7 -18.42 -34.41 -37.49
CA HIS A 7 -17.71 -33.60 -36.54
C HIS A 7 -16.35 -34.23 -36.20
N TRP A 8 -15.30 -33.51 -36.49
CA TRP A 8 -13.96 -33.82 -36.00
C TRP A 8 -13.67 -32.94 -34.80
N SER A 9 -13.78 -33.50 -33.58
CA SER A 9 -13.34 -32.85 -32.34
C SER A 9 -11.87 -33.18 -32.08
N GLY A 10 -10.99 -32.31 -32.54
CA GLY A 10 -9.58 -32.35 -32.16
C GLY A 10 -9.39 -31.87 -30.71
N PRO A 11 -8.40 -32.38 -29.97
CA PRO A 11 -8.20 -32.00 -28.62
C PRO A 11 -7.80 -30.52 -28.51
N ALA A 12 -8.50 -29.79 -27.67
CA ALA A 12 -8.14 -28.41 -27.34
C ALA A 12 -6.73 -28.36 -26.73
N PHE A 13 -5.81 -27.80 -27.49
CA PHE A 13 -4.49 -27.45 -26.99
C PHE A 13 -4.66 -26.34 -25.97
N ILE A 14 -4.70 -26.71 -24.69
CA ILE A 14 -4.50 -25.76 -23.59
C ILE A 14 -3.04 -25.32 -23.69
N GLN A 15 -2.81 -24.19 -24.36
CA GLN A 15 -1.52 -23.50 -24.28
C GLN A 15 -1.33 -23.12 -22.79
N ARG A 16 -0.51 -23.90 -22.09
CA ARG A 16 0.06 -23.46 -20.82
C ARG A 16 0.84 -22.18 -21.10
N LYS A 17 0.21 -21.03 -20.81
CA LYS A 17 0.91 -19.72 -20.81
C LYS A 17 2.15 -19.91 -19.92
N ARG A 18 3.34 -19.79 -20.53
CA ARG A 18 4.61 -19.80 -19.79
C ARG A 18 4.49 -18.72 -18.73
N ARG A 19 4.64 -19.13 -17.46
CA ARG A 19 4.80 -18.22 -16.35
C ARG A 19 5.96 -17.29 -16.70
N GLN A 20 5.72 -16.00 -16.84
CA GLN A 20 6.83 -15.04 -16.81
C GLN A 20 7.45 -15.17 -15.41
N PRO A 21 8.76 -15.36 -15.28
CA PRO A 21 9.39 -15.36 -13.98
C PRO A 21 9.24 -13.95 -13.41
N GLY A 22 8.28 -13.78 -12.50
CA GLY A 22 8.11 -12.54 -11.77
C GLY A 22 9.32 -12.32 -10.86
N LEU A 23 9.60 -11.07 -10.60
CA LEU A 23 10.70 -10.64 -9.75
C LEU A 23 10.41 -11.02 -8.29
N VAL A 24 10.79 -12.24 -7.89
CA VAL A 24 10.85 -12.60 -6.46
C VAL A 24 12.20 -12.11 -5.96
N ILE A 25 12.19 -11.19 -5.01
CA ILE A 25 13.41 -10.70 -4.38
C ILE A 25 13.47 -11.34 -3.02
N GLU A 26 14.45 -12.22 -2.84
CA GLU A 26 14.76 -12.77 -1.53
C GLU A 26 15.17 -11.62 -0.62
N LYS A 27 14.52 -11.56 0.54
CA LYS A 27 14.86 -10.64 1.61
C LYS A 27 15.95 -11.25 2.47
N ASP A 28 16.98 -10.48 2.81
CA ASP A 28 17.92 -10.89 3.84
C ASP A 28 17.17 -11.09 5.17
N LYS A 29 17.55 -12.10 5.94
CA LYS A 29 16.85 -12.46 7.19
C LYS A 29 16.86 -11.34 8.23
N GLU A 30 17.88 -10.51 8.19
CA GLU A 30 18.05 -9.36 9.10
C GLU A 30 17.31 -8.11 8.61
N ASP A 31 16.89 -8.09 7.34
CA ASP A 31 16.19 -6.93 6.78
C ASP A 31 14.74 -6.89 7.23
N MET A 32 14.23 -5.68 7.31
CA MET A 32 12.82 -5.40 7.51
C MET A 32 12.22 -4.93 6.19
N ARG A 33 11.14 -5.57 5.76
CA ARG A 33 10.41 -5.20 4.54
C ARG A 33 9.17 -4.40 4.88
N ILE A 34 9.20 -3.13 4.51
CA ILE A 34 8.11 -2.19 4.71
C ILE A 34 7.43 -1.92 3.37
N GLY A 35 6.12 -2.18 3.28
CA GLY A 35 5.35 -2.02 2.06
C GLY A 35 4.22 -1.00 2.14
N SER A 36 3.77 -0.54 0.97
CA SER A 36 2.51 0.16 0.76
C SER A 36 1.78 -0.45 -0.42
N TYR A 37 0.49 -0.71 -0.27
CA TYR A 37 -0.29 -1.41 -1.28
C TYR A 37 -1.77 -0.97 -1.28
N ASN A 38 -2.21 -0.27 -2.31
CA ASN A 38 -3.62 -0.05 -2.55
C ASN A 38 -4.24 -1.36 -3.07
N LEU A 39 -5.17 -1.94 -2.31
CA LEU A 39 -5.73 -3.27 -2.56
C LEU A 39 -6.90 -3.26 -3.55
N ARG A 40 -7.42 -2.09 -3.88
CA ARG A 40 -8.67 -1.94 -4.61
C ARG A 40 -9.83 -2.65 -3.91
N ARG A 41 -10.88 -1.94 -3.54
CA ARG A 41 -12.03 -2.48 -2.79
C ARG A 41 -12.64 -3.69 -3.47
N ALA A 42 -13.08 -4.67 -2.68
CA ALA A 42 -13.78 -5.86 -3.16
C ALA A 42 -15.08 -5.51 -3.92
N LYS A 43 -15.78 -4.47 -3.46
CA LYS A 43 -17.06 -4.01 -4.06
C LYS A 43 -16.90 -3.32 -5.42
N LEU A 44 -15.68 -2.97 -5.83
CA LEU A 44 -15.43 -2.42 -7.15
C LEU A 44 -15.21 -3.53 -8.17
N ASP A 45 -15.48 -3.20 -9.43
CA ASP A 45 -15.22 -4.09 -10.57
C ASP A 45 -15.97 -5.44 -10.49
N GLN A 46 -17.11 -5.51 -9.75
CA GLN A 46 -17.88 -6.76 -9.56
C GLN A 46 -18.37 -7.36 -10.88
N ASP A 47 -18.72 -6.53 -11.85
CA ASP A 47 -19.15 -6.95 -13.19
C ASP A 47 -18.00 -7.22 -14.15
N SER A 48 -16.75 -7.03 -13.71
CA SER A 48 -15.58 -7.31 -14.53
C SER A 48 -15.34 -8.83 -14.62
N LEU A 49 -15.18 -9.32 -15.84
CA LEU A 49 -14.84 -10.73 -16.09
C LEU A 49 -13.39 -11.06 -15.72
N GLU A 50 -12.53 -10.06 -15.52
CA GLU A 50 -11.09 -10.23 -15.31
C GLU A 50 -10.62 -9.73 -13.94
N ASN A 51 -11.32 -8.73 -13.37
CA ASN A 51 -10.84 -7.97 -12.20
C ASN A 51 -11.85 -7.96 -11.04
N ASN A 52 -12.89 -8.82 -11.05
CA ASN A 52 -13.78 -8.96 -9.89
C ASN A 52 -13.04 -9.54 -8.68
N TRP A 53 -13.60 -9.34 -7.50
CA TRP A 53 -12.95 -9.72 -6.24
C TRP A 53 -12.63 -11.22 -6.15
N GLN A 54 -13.53 -12.09 -6.61
CA GLN A 54 -13.32 -13.55 -6.57
C GLN A 54 -12.06 -13.98 -7.33
N LEU A 55 -11.71 -13.29 -8.42
CA LEU A 55 -10.48 -13.53 -9.16
C LEU A 55 -9.27 -12.83 -8.55
N ARG A 56 -9.48 -11.65 -7.94
CA ARG A 56 -8.37 -10.87 -7.37
C ARG A 56 -7.92 -11.35 -6.00
N GLU A 57 -8.82 -11.85 -5.16
CA GLU A 57 -8.51 -12.34 -3.82
C GLU A 57 -7.37 -13.37 -3.82
N PRO A 58 -7.43 -14.50 -4.56
CA PRO A 58 -6.35 -15.46 -4.57
C PRO A 58 -5.04 -14.88 -5.14
N ARG A 59 -5.13 -13.95 -6.10
CA ARG A 59 -3.96 -13.22 -6.63
C ARG A 59 -3.34 -12.32 -5.58
N LEU A 60 -4.18 -11.63 -4.80
CA LEU A 60 -3.75 -10.74 -3.72
C LEU A 60 -3.03 -11.53 -2.61
N LEU A 61 -3.60 -12.66 -2.20
CA LEU A 61 -3.00 -13.53 -1.20
C LEU A 61 -1.65 -14.09 -1.68
N ALA A 62 -1.54 -14.48 -2.95
CA ALA A 62 -0.27 -14.90 -3.54
C ALA A 62 0.75 -13.75 -3.61
N SER A 63 0.28 -12.52 -3.87
CA SER A 63 1.14 -11.34 -3.84
C SER A 63 1.68 -11.06 -2.44
N PHE A 64 0.87 -11.21 -1.39
CA PHE A 64 1.36 -11.08 -0.01
C PHE A 64 2.38 -12.17 0.34
N GLN A 65 2.18 -13.41 -0.11
CA GLN A 65 3.15 -14.50 0.10
C GLN A 65 4.49 -14.22 -0.57
N ASP A 66 4.48 -13.74 -1.81
CA ASP A 66 5.70 -13.46 -2.56
C ASP A 66 6.45 -12.23 -2.04
N ASN A 67 5.72 -11.21 -1.61
CA ASN A 67 6.34 -10.00 -1.07
C ASN A 67 6.81 -10.17 0.36
N ASP A 68 6.19 -11.03 1.15
CA ASP A 68 6.56 -11.35 2.53
C ASP A 68 6.81 -10.10 3.41
N PHE A 69 5.87 -9.16 3.37
CA PHE A 69 5.97 -7.91 4.13
C PHE A 69 6.11 -8.17 5.63
N ASP A 70 7.01 -7.46 6.30
CA ASP A 70 7.03 -7.40 7.76
C ASP A 70 6.01 -6.39 8.28
N ILE A 71 5.87 -5.26 7.56
CA ILE A 71 4.85 -4.23 7.78
C ILE A 71 4.32 -3.80 6.43
N CYS A 72 3.01 -3.65 6.28
CA CYS A 72 2.38 -3.19 5.05
C CYS A 72 1.25 -2.21 5.33
N GLY A 73 1.39 -0.96 4.86
CA GLY A 73 0.29 -0.02 4.75
C GLY A 73 -0.63 -0.42 3.60
N VAL A 74 -1.94 -0.51 3.84
CA VAL A 74 -2.91 -0.89 2.82
C VAL A 74 -3.96 0.20 2.63
N GLN A 75 -4.42 0.41 1.40
CA GLN A 75 -5.41 1.42 1.05
C GLN A 75 -6.57 0.77 0.30
N GLU A 76 -7.69 1.47 0.23
CA GLU A 76 -8.94 1.01 -0.39
C GLU A 76 -9.43 -0.33 0.14
N VAL A 77 -9.44 -0.48 1.45
CA VAL A 77 -9.92 -1.69 2.13
C VAL A 77 -11.38 -1.50 2.53
N ASP A 78 -12.30 -2.25 1.93
CA ASP A 78 -13.69 -2.19 2.37
C ASP A 78 -13.96 -3.09 3.60
N GLU A 79 -15.19 -3.05 4.09
CA GLU A 79 -15.55 -3.76 5.32
C GLU A 79 -15.34 -5.28 5.22
N GLU A 80 -15.66 -5.86 4.07
CA GLU A 80 -15.44 -7.29 3.81
C GLU A 80 -13.96 -7.64 3.90
N GLN A 81 -13.11 -6.86 3.23
CA GLN A 81 -11.66 -7.06 3.25
C GLN A 81 -11.06 -6.84 4.65
N GLN A 82 -11.54 -5.86 5.42
CA GLN A 82 -11.05 -5.64 6.80
C GLN A 82 -11.24 -6.88 7.69
N HIS A 83 -12.39 -7.56 7.53
CA HIS A 83 -12.72 -8.75 8.32
C HIS A 83 -12.02 -10.02 7.79
N SER A 84 -11.98 -10.18 6.47
CA SER A 84 -11.51 -11.43 5.86
C SER A 84 -9.99 -11.50 5.68
N LEU A 85 -9.34 -10.38 5.32
CA LEU A 85 -7.93 -10.38 4.90
C LEU A 85 -6.97 -10.97 5.94
N PRO A 86 -7.01 -10.60 7.24
CA PRO A 86 -6.09 -11.20 8.22
C PRO A 86 -6.29 -12.72 8.35
N THR A 87 -7.53 -13.20 8.30
CA THR A 87 -7.85 -14.64 8.38
C THR A 87 -7.38 -15.39 7.14
N LEU A 88 -7.61 -14.84 5.95
CA LEU A 88 -7.19 -15.42 4.68
C LEU A 88 -5.66 -15.49 4.57
N LEU A 89 -4.95 -14.46 5.04
CA LEU A 89 -3.49 -14.45 5.11
C LEU A 89 -2.97 -15.50 6.10
N ALA A 90 -3.61 -15.64 7.27
CA ALA A 90 -3.24 -16.66 8.26
C ALA A 90 -3.39 -18.09 7.70
N GLN A 91 -4.44 -18.35 6.90
CA GLN A 91 -4.61 -19.63 6.18
C GLN A 91 -3.49 -19.92 5.18
N ARG A 92 -2.73 -18.92 4.77
CA ARG A 92 -1.54 -19.02 3.91
C ARG A 92 -0.23 -19.02 4.68
N GLY A 93 -0.28 -19.11 6.01
CA GLY A 93 0.89 -19.10 6.90
C GLY A 93 1.46 -17.70 7.17
N LEU A 94 0.70 -16.66 6.84
CA LEU A 94 1.08 -15.26 7.06
C LEU A 94 0.24 -14.66 8.20
N GLU A 95 0.76 -14.74 9.42
CA GLU A 95 0.07 -14.22 10.59
C GLU A 95 0.37 -12.74 10.80
N TYR A 96 -0.64 -11.90 10.52
CA TYR A 96 -0.59 -10.47 10.74
C TYR A 96 -1.55 -10.03 11.86
N ASP A 97 -1.10 -9.09 12.68
CA ASP A 97 -2.00 -8.17 13.37
C ASP A 97 -2.30 -6.99 12.45
N SER A 98 -3.38 -6.28 12.72
CA SER A 98 -3.82 -5.19 11.87
C SER A 98 -4.53 -4.09 12.64
N HIS A 99 -4.44 -2.88 12.08
CA HIS A 99 -5.26 -1.74 12.49
C HIS A 99 -5.84 -1.09 11.24
N PHE A 100 -7.15 -0.81 11.25
CA PHE A 100 -7.85 -0.15 10.14
C PHE A 100 -8.51 1.13 10.62
N PHE A 101 -8.46 2.15 9.78
CA PHE A 101 -9.16 3.41 9.97
C PHE A 101 -9.96 3.78 8.73
N SER A 102 -11.26 3.98 8.89
CA SER A 102 -12.15 4.47 7.86
C SER A 102 -12.55 5.92 8.15
N PRO A 103 -11.96 6.90 7.48
CA PRO A 103 -12.34 8.30 7.68
C PRO A 103 -13.78 8.60 7.26
N TYR A 104 -14.44 7.67 6.55
CA TYR A 104 -15.79 7.81 6.00
C TYR A 104 -16.86 7.03 6.79
N ALA A 105 -16.52 6.37 7.88
CA ALA A 105 -17.42 5.44 8.57
C ALA A 105 -18.80 6.04 8.91
N ASP A 106 -18.86 7.37 9.12
CA ASP A 106 -20.09 8.08 9.50
C ASP A 106 -20.95 8.52 8.29
N ASP A 107 -20.48 8.29 7.07
CA ASP A 107 -21.07 8.89 5.87
C ASP A 107 -22.00 7.96 5.11
N GLY A 108 -22.20 6.73 5.58
CA GLY A 108 -23.01 5.72 4.90
C GLY A 108 -22.42 5.23 3.57
N ASN A 109 -21.21 5.65 3.22
CA ASN A 109 -20.56 5.37 1.92
C ASN A 109 -19.79 4.05 1.90
N GLY A 110 -20.00 3.20 2.89
CA GLY A 110 -19.21 1.99 3.06
C GLY A 110 -17.72 2.30 3.31
N SER A 111 -17.08 1.47 4.06
CA SER A 111 -15.70 1.75 4.46
C SER A 111 -14.77 1.81 3.26
N LYS A 112 -14.02 2.90 3.19
CA LYS A 112 -12.80 3.03 2.37
C LYS A 112 -11.65 3.17 3.33
N ALA A 113 -11.44 2.13 4.12
CA ALA A 113 -10.38 2.15 5.10
C ALA A 113 -9.01 2.16 4.43
N HIS A 114 -8.07 2.72 5.13
CA HIS A 114 -6.68 2.35 5.02
C HIS A 114 -6.25 1.69 6.32
N GLY A 115 -5.25 0.85 6.24
CA GLY A 115 -4.84 0.01 7.36
C GLY A 115 -3.34 -0.21 7.38
N LEU A 116 -2.90 -0.81 8.46
CA LEU A 116 -1.56 -1.31 8.63
C LEU A 116 -1.65 -2.76 9.07
N LEU A 117 -0.91 -3.63 8.38
CA LEU A 117 -0.68 -5.02 8.78
C LEU A 117 0.78 -5.16 9.21
N TRP A 118 1.02 -5.93 10.27
CA TRP A 118 2.38 -6.25 10.73
C TRP A 118 2.47 -7.71 11.19
N LYS A 119 3.60 -8.36 10.92
CA LYS A 119 3.82 -9.75 11.33
C LYS A 119 3.78 -9.88 12.85
N LYS A 120 2.87 -10.68 13.38
CA LYS A 120 2.77 -11.05 14.81
C LYS A 120 4.06 -11.68 15.34
N SER A 121 4.75 -12.42 14.49
CA SER A 121 6.01 -13.07 14.84
C SER A 121 7.15 -12.08 15.13
N ARG A 122 7.03 -10.82 14.65
CA ARG A 122 8.11 -9.83 14.72
C ARG A 122 7.75 -8.60 15.55
N PHE A 123 6.49 -8.13 15.48
CA PHE A 123 6.08 -6.86 16.07
C PHE A 123 4.89 -6.99 17.01
N THR A 124 4.83 -6.06 17.96
CA THR A 124 3.66 -5.77 18.79
C THR A 124 3.35 -4.28 18.76
N GLN A 125 2.08 -3.91 18.77
CA GLN A 125 1.68 -2.52 18.91
C GLN A 125 1.93 -2.02 20.35
N VAL A 126 2.48 -0.82 20.47
CA VAL A 126 2.72 -0.13 21.75
C VAL A 126 1.76 1.05 21.87
N GLY A 127 0.96 1.05 22.91
CA GLY A 127 -0.05 2.09 23.11
C GLY A 127 -1.22 1.98 22.12
N GLN A 128 -1.92 3.09 21.94
CA GLN A 128 -3.07 3.16 21.04
C GLN A 128 -2.70 3.77 19.69
N ALA A 129 -3.46 3.46 18.64
CA ALA A 129 -3.40 4.16 17.38
C ALA A 129 -4.11 5.53 17.50
N HIS A 130 -3.56 6.54 16.84
CA HIS A 130 -4.09 7.90 16.82
C HIS A 130 -4.64 8.22 15.44
N HIS A 131 -5.94 8.48 15.38
CA HIS A 131 -6.64 8.85 14.14
C HIS A 131 -6.71 10.36 14.00
N PHE A 132 -6.60 10.87 12.79
CA PHE A 132 -6.74 12.29 12.49
C PHE A 132 -7.24 12.52 11.06
N TRP A 133 -7.76 13.71 10.82
CA TRP A 133 -8.33 14.09 9.52
C TRP A 133 -7.53 15.23 8.89
N ILE A 134 -7.68 15.39 7.58
CA ILE A 134 -7.12 16.53 6.85
C ILE A 134 -8.07 17.72 7.05
N SER A 135 -8.12 18.20 8.27
CA SER A 135 -8.98 19.27 8.77
C SER A 135 -8.22 20.15 9.77
N ASP A 136 -8.83 21.19 10.27
CA ASP A 136 -8.25 22.10 11.26
C ASP A 136 -9.26 22.36 12.40
N PRO A 137 -9.02 21.85 13.60
CA PRO A 137 -7.87 21.02 13.99
C PRO A 137 -7.97 19.57 13.46
N PRO A 138 -6.84 18.86 13.27
CA PRO A 138 -6.83 17.53 12.66
C PRO A 138 -7.49 16.45 13.54
N GLU A 139 -7.64 16.67 14.84
CA GLU A 139 -8.31 15.74 15.75
C GLU A 139 -9.84 15.74 15.63
N LYS A 140 -10.39 16.68 14.86
CA LYS A 140 -11.84 16.80 14.64
C LYS A 140 -12.15 16.67 13.16
N LYS A 141 -13.03 15.73 12.85
CA LYS A 141 -13.59 15.62 11.50
C LYS A 141 -14.43 16.87 11.20
N GLN A 142 -14.03 17.61 10.18
CA GLN A 142 -14.75 18.81 9.75
C GLN A 142 -15.06 18.73 8.26
N TYR A 143 -16.29 19.08 7.94
CA TYR A 143 -16.75 19.18 6.56
C TYR A 143 -16.73 20.64 6.11
N ASN A 144 -16.40 20.85 4.86
CA ASN A 144 -16.55 22.15 4.21
C ASN A 144 -17.03 21.91 2.77
N ASP A 145 -18.31 22.12 2.54
CA ASP A 145 -18.93 21.88 1.24
C ASP A 145 -18.47 22.86 0.14
N THR A 146 -17.81 23.96 0.52
CA THR A 146 -17.22 24.90 -0.43
C THR A 146 -15.86 24.41 -0.95
N VAL A 147 -15.22 23.48 -0.23
CA VAL A 147 -13.93 22.90 -0.60
C VAL A 147 -14.17 21.48 -1.12
N PRO A 148 -13.96 21.19 -2.41
CA PRO A 148 -14.32 19.90 -3.02
C PRO A 148 -13.83 18.66 -2.25
N SER A 149 -12.65 18.71 -1.68
CA SER A 149 -12.04 17.58 -0.94
C SER A 149 -12.44 17.53 0.54
N MET A 150 -13.09 18.54 1.05
CA MET A 150 -13.67 18.57 2.40
C MET A 150 -15.18 18.34 2.41
N LYS A 151 -15.79 18.08 1.24
CA LYS A 151 -17.17 17.62 1.17
C LYS A 151 -17.30 16.31 1.95
N LYS A 152 -18.49 16.09 2.50
CA LYS A 152 -18.80 14.96 3.36
C LYS A 152 -18.26 13.61 2.84
N ASN A 153 -18.32 13.40 1.51
CA ASN A 153 -17.92 12.14 0.88
C ASN A 153 -16.45 12.07 0.43
N PHE A 154 -15.65 13.11 0.68
CA PHE A 154 -14.27 13.21 0.19
C PHE A 154 -13.25 13.52 1.28
N ILE A 155 -13.70 13.65 2.53
CA ILE A 155 -12.76 13.90 3.63
C ILE A 155 -11.76 12.76 3.72
N ARG A 156 -10.51 13.12 3.86
CA ARG A 156 -9.39 12.18 4.02
C ARG A 156 -8.80 12.33 5.42
N GLY A 157 -8.03 11.37 5.79
CA GLY A 157 -7.34 11.35 7.06
C GLY A 157 -6.23 10.32 7.05
N GLY A 158 -5.67 10.11 8.21
CA GLY A 158 -4.68 9.09 8.44
C GLY A 158 -4.67 8.66 9.89
N PHE A 159 -3.80 7.75 10.17
CA PHE A 159 -3.50 7.34 11.52
C PHE A 159 -2.02 7.09 11.69
N CYS A 160 -1.61 7.04 12.93
CA CYS A 160 -0.26 6.65 13.31
C CYS A 160 -0.28 5.73 14.52
N LEU A 161 0.72 4.89 14.64
CA LEU A 161 0.93 4.03 15.80
C LEU A 161 2.42 3.69 15.95
N THR A 162 2.77 3.22 17.15
CA THR A 162 4.11 2.72 17.44
C THR A 162 4.09 1.21 17.45
N LEU A 163 5.03 0.59 16.75
CA LEU A 163 5.32 -0.83 16.80
C LEU A 163 6.62 -1.06 17.56
N GLN A 164 6.70 -2.15 18.30
CA GLN A 164 7.91 -2.62 18.92
C GLN A 164 8.31 -3.96 18.36
N GLU A 165 9.53 -4.05 17.86
CA GLU A 165 10.14 -5.31 17.42
C GLU A 165 10.47 -6.18 18.64
N LYS A 166 10.56 -7.49 18.47
CA LYS A 166 10.83 -8.43 19.59
C LYS A 166 12.15 -8.19 20.29
N ASP A 167 13.13 -7.63 19.60
CA ASP A 167 14.42 -7.21 20.17
C ASP A 167 14.33 -5.93 21.03
N GLY A 168 13.16 -5.31 21.07
CA GLY A 168 12.88 -4.11 21.85
C GLY A 168 12.95 -2.80 21.09
N GLN A 169 13.46 -2.79 19.87
CA GLN A 169 13.49 -1.58 19.03
C GLN A 169 12.07 -1.12 18.69
N LYS A 170 11.86 0.19 18.69
CA LYS A 170 10.57 0.80 18.37
C LYS A 170 10.65 1.56 17.08
N LEU A 171 9.55 1.53 16.33
CA LEU A 171 9.37 2.32 15.14
C LEU A 171 7.97 2.95 15.11
N PHE A 172 7.86 4.09 14.48
CA PHE A 172 6.62 4.83 14.35
C PHE A 172 6.14 4.78 12.90
N VAL A 173 4.87 4.43 12.70
CA VAL A 173 4.31 4.26 11.36
C VAL A 173 3.08 5.14 11.20
N MET A 174 3.04 5.87 10.10
CA MET A 174 1.90 6.67 9.65
C MET A 174 1.35 6.09 8.36
N VAL A 175 0.02 6.08 8.22
CA VAL A 175 -0.65 5.58 7.02
C VAL A 175 -1.70 6.58 6.54
N THR A 176 -1.76 6.78 5.23
CA THR A 176 -2.78 7.61 4.58
C THR A 176 -3.28 6.98 3.27
N HIS A 177 -4.42 7.46 2.84
CA HIS A 177 -4.84 7.48 1.44
C HIS A 177 -5.20 8.93 1.13
N ALA A 178 -4.30 9.66 0.48
CA ALA A 178 -4.37 11.10 0.32
C ALA A 178 -5.52 11.55 -0.60
N PRO A 179 -5.95 12.81 -0.53
CA PRO A 179 -6.99 13.35 -1.41
C PRO A 179 -6.57 13.31 -2.88
N LEU A 180 -7.56 13.28 -3.79
CA LEU A 180 -7.31 13.47 -5.23
C LEU A 180 -7.01 14.94 -5.58
N ASN A 181 -7.42 15.89 -4.74
CA ASN A 181 -7.22 17.32 -4.99
C ASN A 181 -5.81 17.74 -4.54
N LYS A 182 -4.99 18.15 -5.49
CA LYS A 182 -3.60 18.53 -5.29
C LYS A 182 -3.38 19.73 -4.37
N GLU A 183 -4.31 20.68 -4.31
CA GLU A 183 -4.24 21.84 -3.41
C GLU A 183 -4.24 21.46 -1.93
N GLN A 184 -4.82 20.30 -1.60
CA GLN A 184 -4.89 19.82 -0.23
C GLN A 184 -3.69 18.98 0.20
N HIS A 185 -2.85 18.57 -0.74
CA HIS A 185 -1.68 17.74 -0.42
C HIS A 185 -0.64 18.47 0.42
N ALA A 186 -0.43 19.77 0.16
CA ALA A 186 0.49 20.56 0.98
C ALA A 186 0.02 20.61 2.45
N ARG A 187 -1.30 20.77 2.64
CA ARG A 187 -1.92 20.72 3.97
C ARG A 187 -1.80 19.31 4.58
N ASN A 188 -2.00 18.26 3.79
CA ASN A 188 -1.82 16.88 4.23
C ASN A 188 -0.40 16.64 4.73
N ALA A 189 0.63 17.03 3.98
CA ALA A 189 2.02 16.89 4.39
C ALA A 189 2.30 17.59 5.72
N HIS A 190 1.81 18.80 5.89
CA HIS A 190 1.98 19.56 7.12
C HIS A 190 1.26 18.92 8.33
N ILE A 191 0.04 18.44 8.15
CA ILE A 191 -0.71 17.75 9.21
C ILE A 191 0.05 16.49 9.65
N PHE A 192 0.53 15.67 8.72
CA PHE A 192 1.28 14.47 9.06
C PHE A 192 2.58 14.78 9.80
N GLU A 193 3.27 15.83 9.39
CA GLU A 193 4.48 16.29 10.08
C GLU A 193 4.16 16.76 11.52
N GLN A 194 3.06 17.49 11.73
CA GLN A 194 2.60 17.87 13.06
C GLN A 194 2.21 16.64 13.91
N MET A 195 1.50 15.67 13.32
CA MET A 195 1.09 14.46 14.03
C MET A 195 2.28 13.57 14.38
N GLU A 196 3.28 13.47 13.51
CA GLU A 196 4.54 12.80 13.83
C GLU A 196 5.23 13.46 15.04
N LYS A 197 5.39 14.77 15.04
CA LYS A 197 5.98 15.50 16.18
C LYS A 197 5.20 15.28 17.48
N LYS A 198 3.88 15.26 17.39
CA LYS A 198 2.99 15.12 18.55
C LYS A 198 3.04 13.70 19.15
N TYR A 199 3.00 12.67 18.28
CA TYR A 199 2.83 11.28 18.73
C TYR A 199 4.11 10.46 18.67
N ASN A 200 5.20 11.01 18.12
CA ASN A 200 6.56 10.45 18.15
C ASN A 200 7.58 11.42 18.80
N PRO A 201 7.32 11.92 20.02
CA PRO A 201 8.23 12.86 20.67
C PRO A 201 9.58 12.22 21.01
N GLN A 202 9.66 10.90 21.10
CA GLN A 202 10.88 10.12 21.31
C GLN A 202 11.72 9.98 20.03
N LYS A 203 11.20 10.41 18.87
CA LYS A 203 11.86 10.34 17.56
C LYS A 203 12.29 8.92 17.18
N TYR A 204 11.44 7.94 17.46
CA TYR A 204 11.65 6.60 16.92
C TYR A 204 11.78 6.65 15.39
N PRO A 205 12.59 5.77 14.77
CA PRO A 205 12.61 5.63 13.32
C PRO A 205 11.20 5.58 12.75
N SER A 206 10.91 6.36 11.73
CA SER A 206 9.53 6.52 11.28
C SER A 206 9.35 6.30 9.78
N PHE A 207 8.20 5.74 9.43
CA PHE A 207 7.72 5.52 8.07
C PHE A 207 6.38 6.20 7.85
N PHE A 208 6.19 6.74 6.66
CA PHE A 208 4.92 7.29 6.21
C PHE A 208 4.53 6.63 4.89
N LEU A 209 3.48 5.82 4.93
CA LEU A 209 3.05 4.89 3.88
C LEU A 209 1.72 5.33 3.28
N GLY A 210 1.56 5.19 1.97
CA GLY A 210 0.25 5.44 1.40
C GLY A 210 0.19 5.49 -0.12
N ASP A 211 -1.06 5.51 -0.61
CA ASP A 211 -1.43 6.05 -1.91
C ASP A 211 -1.62 7.56 -1.75
N PHE A 212 -0.72 8.33 -2.35
CA PHE A 212 -0.71 9.79 -2.24
C PHE A 212 -1.50 10.48 -3.33
N ASN A 213 -2.04 9.75 -4.32
CA ASN A 213 -2.81 10.32 -5.43
C ASN A 213 -2.12 11.51 -6.13
N ALA A 214 -0.81 11.55 -6.10
CA ALA A 214 0.03 12.61 -6.69
C ALA A 214 1.31 12.02 -7.26
N ASN A 215 1.73 12.50 -8.42
CA ASN A 215 2.99 12.10 -9.01
C ASN A 215 4.17 12.73 -8.28
N GLU A 216 5.36 12.15 -8.47
CA GLU A 216 6.58 12.65 -7.86
C GLU A 216 6.92 14.08 -8.26
N ASP A 217 6.59 14.51 -9.48
CA ASP A 217 6.84 15.87 -9.99
C ASP A 217 5.80 16.89 -9.53
N ASP A 218 4.73 16.48 -8.90
CA ASP A 218 3.74 17.39 -8.36
C ASP A 218 4.34 18.25 -7.22
N ALA A 219 3.89 19.50 -7.13
CA ALA A 219 4.36 20.41 -6.09
C ALA A 219 4.15 19.88 -4.67
N CYS A 220 3.07 19.12 -4.47
CA CYS A 220 2.78 18.48 -3.20
C CYS A 220 3.77 17.37 -2.85
N SER A 221 4.26 16.60 -3.82
CA SER A 221 5.26 15.56 -3.59
C SER A 221 6.61 16.17 -3.17
N ARG A 222 6.95 17.34 -3.70
CA ARG A 222 8.11 18.11 -3.19
C ARG A 222 7.91 18.53 -1.72
N MET A 223 6.68 18.84 -1.30
CA MET A 223 6.38 19.17 0.11
C MET A 223 6.62 17.95 1.01
N TYR A 224 6.16 16.75 0.63
CA TYR A 224 6.46 15.55 1.39
C TYR A 224 7.97 15.31 1.50
N ARG A 225 8.70 15.44 0.39
CA ARG A 225 10.18 15.31 0.38
C ARG A 225 10.91 16.39 1.15
N SER A 226 10.29 17.50 1.48
CA SER A 226 10.90 18.50 2.38
C SER A 226 10.87 18.07 3.85
N TYR A 227 10.04 17.10 4.20
CA TYR A 227 9.92 16.57 5.57
C TYR A 227 10.54 15.18 5.73
N TRP A 228 10.46 14.33 4.70
CA TRP A 228 10.90 12.93 4.75
C TRP A 228 11.70 12.57 3.50
N ALA A 229 12.59 11.60 3.64
CA ALA A 229 13.24 10.97 2.50
C ALA A 229 12.23 10.08 1.75
N ASP A 230 12.32 10.09 0.42
CA ASP A 230 11.55 9.21 -0.46
C ASP A 230 12.36 7.93 -0.70
N SER A 231 11.76 6.78 -0.42
CA SER A 231 12.43 5.47 -0.53
C SER A 231 12.93 5.15 -1.95
N TYR A 232 12.28 5.66 -2.99
CA TYR A 232 12.76 5.52 -4.37
C TYR A 232 14.04 6.32 -4.61
N HIS A 233 14.05 7.59 -4.20
CA HIS A 233 15.19 8.49 -4.36
C HIS A 233 16.37 8.19 -3.44
N ALA A 234 16.16 7.44 -2.38
CA ALA A 234 17.27 6.96 -1.54
C ALA A 234 18.33 6.16 -2.32
N PHE A 235 18.00 5.72 -3.54
CA PHE A 235 18.88 4.93 -4.41
C PHE A 235 19.28 5.64 -5.70
N ASP A 236 19.22 6.99 -5.78
CA ASP A 236 19.61 7.72 -6.99
C ASP A 236 21.08 7.49 -7.38
N GLY A 237 21.96 7.30 -6.41
CA GLY A 237 23.36 6.90 -6.63
C GLY A 237 23.55 5.39 -6.90
N HIS A 238 22.54 4.57 -6.71
CA HIS A 238 22.60 3.11 -6.78
C HIS A 238 21.36 2.52 -7.49
N PRO A 239 21.13 2.83 -8.79
CA PRO A 239 19.90 2.46 -9.48
C PRO A 239 19.68 0.94 -9.57
N GLN A 240 20.73 0.11 -9.44
CA GLN A 240 20.63 -1.35 -9.38
C GLN A 240 19.89 -1.86 -8.13
N ALA A 241 19.76 -1.05 -7.09
CA ALA A 241 19.00 -1.38 -5.89
C ALA A 241 17.50 -1.05 -6.04
N ARG A 242 17.11 -0.40 -7.14
CA ARG A 242 15.71 -0.22 -7.51
C ARG A 242 15.29 -1.29 -8.50
N LYS A 243 14.15 -1.93 -8.25
CA LYS A 243 13.64 -3.04 -9.09
C LYS A 243 12.17 -2.84 -9.43
N GLY A 244 11.79 -3.31 -10.61
CA GLY A 244 10.44 -3.14 -11.14
C GLY A 244 10.25 -1.81 -11.89
N PRO A 245 9.01 -1.51 -12.29
CA PRO A 245 8.68 -0.24 -12.95
C PRO A 245 8.76 0.92 -11.97
N GLU A 246 8.92 2.12 -12.50
CA GLU A 246 8.84 3.34 -11.70
C GLU A 246 7.42 3.62 -11.21
N GLY A 247 6.44 3.47 -12.10
CA GLY A 247 5.03 3.73 -11.77
C GLY A 247 4.37 2.61 -11.01
N SER A 248 3.60 2.94 -10.00
CA SER A 248 2.85 2.00 -9.16
C SER A 248 1.40 1.79 -9.60
N PHE A 249 0.79 2.75 -10.30
CA PHE A 249 -0.59 2.67 -10.77
C PHE A 249 -0.68 2.10 -12.19
N ASN A 250 -1.18 0.88 -12.34
CA ASN A 250 -1.31 0.19 -13.62
C ASN A 250 -2.66 0.41 -14.33
N ALA A 251 -3.70 0.84 -13.60
CA ALA A 251 -5.05 1.08 -14.13
C ALA A 251 -5.62 -0.10 -14.93
N TRP A 252 -5.34 -1.33 -14.50
CA TRP A 252 -5.72 -2.59 -15.17
C TRP A 252 -5.13 -2.79 -16.58
N ARG A 253 -4.17 -1.97 -17.00
CA ARG A 253 -3.53 -2.13 -18.33
C ARG A 253 -2.48 -3.23 -18.27
N MET A 254 -2.54 -4.15 -19.22
CA MET A 254 -1.62 -5.28 -19.34
C MET A 254 -1.01 -5.33 -20.76
N PRO A 255 0.32 -5.17 -20.92
CA PRO A 255 1.27 -4.81 -19.86
C PRO A 255 1.02 -3.41 -19.32
N ALA A 256 1.46 -3.16 -18.09
CA ALA A 256 1.41 -1.82 -17.53
C ALA A 256 2.17 -0.83 -18.44
N PRO A 257 1.62 0.37 -18.67
CA PRO A 257 2.28 1.35 -19.53
C PRO A 257 3.63 1.76 -18.93
N PRO A 258 4.67 1.99 -19.74
CA PRO A 258 5.97 2.41 -19.26
C PRO A 258 5.95 3.70 -18.43
N GLN A 259 4.94 4.54 -18.65
CA GLN A 259 4.71 5.83 -17.98
C GLN A 259 3.62 5.73 -16.91
N ALA A 260 3.49 4.57 -16.26
CA ALA A 260 2.57 4.44 -15.13
C ALA A 260 2.93 5.48 -14.05
N TYR A 261 1.91 6.09 -13.47
CA TYR A 261 2.11 7.10 -12.43
C TYR A 261 2.64 6.45 -11.14
N ARG A 262 3.70 7.02 -10.59
CA ARG A 262 4.16 6.68 -9.24
C ARG A 262 3.37 7.51 -8.24
N ILE A 263 2.38 6.92 -7.61
CA ILE A 263 1.47 7.57 -6.67
C ILE A 263 1.41 6.86 -5.31
N ASP A 264 1.98 5.69 -5.20
CA ASP A 264 2.19 4.98 -3.95
C ASP A 264 3.62 5.24 -3.46
N PHE A 265 3.76 5.72 -2.24
CA PHE A 265 5.04 6.14 -1.67
C PHE A 265 5.29 5.50 -0.31
N ILE A 266 6.56 5.35 -0.02
CA ILE A 266 7.10 5.08 1.31
C ILE A 266 8.08 6.19 1.61
N TYR A 267 7.70 7.10 2.48
CA TYR A 267 8.57 8.11 3.05
C TYR A 267 9.12 7.62 4.38
N PHE A 268 10.31 8.09 4.75
CA PHE A 268 10.93 7.72 6.01
C PHE A 268 11.84 8.82 6.54
N ARG A 269 12.15 8.80 7.86
CA ARG A 269 13.21 9.62 8.43
C ARG A 269 14.54 8.91 8.26
N GLU A 270 15.52 9.60 7.70
CA GLU A 270 16.86 9.02 7.43
C GLU A 270 17.60 8.65 8.72
N GLU A 271 17.29 9.36 9.81
CA GLU A 271 17.80 9.02 11.13
C GLU A 271 17.22 7.68 11.60
N GLY A 272 18.08 6.70 11.82
CA GLY A 272 17.70 5.39 12.33
C GLY A 272 17.29 4.37 11.29
N ILE A 273 17.27 4.69 9.99
CA ILE A 273 16.91 3.75 8.91
C ILE A 273 18.04 3.67 7.90
N VAL A 274 18.40 2.45 7.48
CA VAL A 274 19.39 2.18 6.44
C VAL A 274 18.70 1.43 5.31
N PRO A 275 18.32 2.10 4.21
CA PRO A 275 17.68 1.46 3.06
C PRO A 275 18.66 0.48 2.37
N GLN A 276 18.15 -0.68 1.91
CA GLN A 276 18.90 -1.72 1.22
C GLN A 276 18.43 -1.89 -0.22
N ALA A 277 17.13 -1.87 -0.47
CA ALA A 277 16.53 -1.97 -1.79
C ALA A 277 15.15 -1.32 -1.85
N TYR A 278 14.76 -0.85 -3.04
CA TYR A 278 13.39 -0.43 -3.35
C TYR A 278 12.82 -1.32 -4.44
N VAL A 279 11.56 -1.68 -4.32
CA VAL A 279 10.88 -2.52 -5.29
C VAL A 279 9.47 -2.03 -5.55
N CYS A 280 9.12 -1.93 -6.84
CA CYS A 280 7.74 -1.86 -7.31
C CYS A 280 7.42 -3.21 -7.98
N ASN A 281 6.62 -4.06 -7.33
CA ASN A 281 6.42 -5.43 -7.79
C ASN A 281 5.23 -5.54 -8.76
N ASN A 282 5.53 -5.58 -10.05
CA ASN A 282 4.55 -5.68 -11.13
C ASN A 282 4.20 -7.13 -11.55
N ARG A 283 4.39 -8.09 -10.64
CA ARG A 283 4.10 -9.49 -10.94
C ARG A 283 2.62 -9.75 -11.16
N MET A 284 2.33 -10.55 -12.16
CA MET A 284 1.01 -11.10 -12.44
C MET A 284 0.83 -12.47 -11.77
N TYR A 285 -0.39 -12.76 -11.31
CA TYR A 285 -0.78 -14.03 -10.73
C TYR A 285 -1.99 -14.57 -11.49
N ASP A 286 -1.91 -15.83 -11.94
CA ASP A 286 -2.98 -16.48 -12.72
C ASP A 286 -3.50 -15.61 -13.89
N GLY A 287 -2.56 -14.97 -14.58
CA GLY A 287 -2.83 -14.18 -15.77
C GLY A 287 -3.41 -12.78 -15.54
N GLY A 288 -3.49 -12.30 -14.31
CA GLY A 288 -3.97 -10.96 -13.98
C GLY A 288 -3.24 -10.29 -12.83
N TYR A 289 -3.48 -9.01 -12.64
CA TYR A 289 -2.98 -8.26 -11.49
C TYR A 289 -3.92 -8.43 -10.28
N PRO A 290 -3.38 -8.41 -9.05
CA PRO A 290 -4.20 -8.43 -7.83
C PRO A 290 -4.97 -7.14 -7.59
N SER A 291 -4.43 -6.01 -8.05
CA SER A 291 -4.97 -4.66 -7.90
C SER A 291 -4.62 -3.81 -9.13
N ASP A 292 -5.28 -2.69 -9.32
CA ASP A 292 -4.92 -1.64 -10.27
C ASP A 292 -3.69 -0.82 -9.83
N HIS A 293 -3.15 -1.14 -8.66
CA HIS A 293 -1.86 -0.69 -8.15
C HIS A 293 -0.89 -1.86 -8.00
N PHE A 294 0.39 -1.57 -8.11
CA PHE A 294 1.46 -2.48 -7.71
C PHE A 294 1.87 -2.21 -6.26
N PRO A 295 2.15 -3.25 -5.46
CA PRO A 295 2.78 -3.03 -4.19
C PRO A 295 4.16 -2.43 -4.37
N VAL A 296 4.48 -1.42 -3.56
CA VAL A 296 5.82 -0.89 -3.43
C VAL A 296 6.38 -1.25 -2.07
N TYR A 297 7.68 -1.52 -1.97
CA TYR A 297 8.32 -1.77 -0.70
C TYR A 297 9.79 -1.38 -0.68
N ILE A 298 10.29 -1.18 0.53
CA ILE A 298 11.69 -0.97 0.84
C ILE A 298 12.17 -2.11 1.76
N ASP A 299 13.31 -2.68 1.45
CA ASP A 299 14.07 -3.49 2.40
C ASP A 299 15.05 -2.57 3.12
N CYS A 300 15.08 -2.64 4.44
CA CYS A 300 15.88 -1.73 5.27
C CYS A 300 16.32 -2.39 6.57
N LYS A 301 17.32 -1.80 7.22
CA LYS A 301 17.74 -2.12 8.60
C LYS A 301 17.49 -0.91 9.51
N LEU A 302 17.17 -1.16 10.77
CA LEU A 302 17.24 -0.12 11.78
C LEU A 302 18.69 0.04 12.24
N ARG A 303 19.12 1.29 12.42
CA ARG A 303 20.42 1.56 13.04
C ARG A 303 20.33 1.22 14.53
N GLU A 304 21.37 0.61 15.05
CA GLU A 304 21.48 0.46 16.50
C GLU A 304 21.44 1.85 17.16
N GLN A 305 20.59 2.00 18.16
CA GLN A 305 20.59 3.22 18.98
C GLN A 305 21.80 3.15 19.88
N THR A 306 22.83 3.98 19.56
CA THR A 306 24.01 4.14 20.40
C THR A 306 23.70 4.94 21.67
#